data_e9bbdec36f6e1f70fd3692eb18df2c6b
#
_entry.id   e9bbdec36f6e1f70fd3692eb18df2c6b
#
_cell.length_a   1.000
_cell.length_b   1.000
_cell.length_c   1.000
_cell.angle_alpha   90.00
_cell.angle_beta   90.00
_cell.angle_gamma   90.00
#
_symmetry.space_group_name_H-M   'P 1'
#
loop_
_entity.id
_entity.type
_entity.pdbx_description
1 polymer ?
#
loop_
_entity_poly.entity_id
_entity_poly.type
_entity_poly.pdbx_seq_one_letter_code
_entity_poly.pdbx_strand_id
1 'polypeptide(L)'
;MSLVERLEKYCLTIATSGREDPMVAHMRDDFRAYSSTVDVDSLGNVMAHFPASSPSDQTVMVFAHTDQLGMVVTKIEDDGFIRVVRLGGLPERVLPGSVVSIQASQGDTVAGVMGTPPHHLTPDAMKYQVPTXDKAYIDVGARSRADVVELGIKVGDHVAYEPRFQHLANNRVTATSLDDRGGCAVVMELAAHLHSNPAPVNVVLVASVQEEFNLRGAMMAAEILKPTVAISLDLVAAGDTPEMGAPNGVR
;
A
#
# COMPACT_ATOMS: atom_id res chain seq x y z
N MET A 1 20.24 -7.48 4.36
CA MET A 1 19.47 -6.30 3.90
C MET A 1 19.16 -5.45 5.13
N SER A 2 19.54 -4.18 5.10
CA SER A 2 19.24 -3.25 6.21
C SER A 2 17.75 -2.88 6.21
N LEU A 3 17.26 -2.31 7.32
CA LEU A 3 15.88 -1.84 7.42
C LEU A 3 15.53 -0.86 6.30
N VAL A 4 16.44 0.09 6.00
CA VAL A 4 16.18 1.12 4.98
C VAL A 4 16.13 0.51 3.57
N GLU A 5 17.05 -0.41 3.25
CA GLU A 5 17.03 -1.11 1.96
C GLU A 5 15.74 -1.93 1.78
N ARG A 6 15.29 -2.57 2.86
CA ARG A 6 14.03 -3.33 2.86
C ARG A 6 12.84 -2.40 2.64
N LEU A 7 12.82 -1.29 3.36
CA LEU A 7 11.74 -0.29 3.24
C LEU A 7 11.70 0.28 1.81
N GLU A 8 12.86 0.61 1.24
CA GLU A 8 12.94 1.09 -0.14
C GLU A 8 12.37 0.06 -1.13
N LYS A 9 12.82 -1.21 -1.01
CA LYS A 9 12.30 -2.32 -1.84
C LYS A 9 10.76 -2.37 -1.79
N TYR A 10 10.21 -2.33 -0.58
CA TYR A 10 8.77 -2.44 -0.38
C TYR A 10 8.01 -1.21 -0.89
N CYS A 11 8.51 0.00 -0.64
CA CYS A 11 7.87 1.23 -1.09
C CYS A 11 7.88 1.39 -2.62
N LEU A 12 8.89 0.83 -3.29
CA LEU A 12 8.98 0.88 -4.75
C LEU A 12 8.14 -0.20 -5.44
N THR A 13 7.56 -1.14 -4.66
CA THR A 13 6.72 -2.21 -5.20
C THR A 13 5.26 -1.77 -5.26
N ILE A 14 4.69 -1.70 -6.47
CA ILE A 14 3.27 -1.36 -6.62
C ILE A 14 2.43 -2.58 -6.18
N ALA A 15 1.51 -2.35 -5.24
CA ALA A 15 0.60 -3.38 -4.75
C ALA A 15 -0.62 -2.70 -4.12
N THR A 16 -1.61 -2.39 -4.94
CA THR A 16 -2.87 -1.76 -4.46
C THR A 16 -3.81 -2.81 -3.91
N SER A 17 -4.79 -2.40 -3.10
CA SER A 17 -5.77 -3.33 -2.49
C SER A 17 -6.42 -4.20 -3.56
N GLY A 18 -6.33 -5.52 -3.41
CA GLY A 18 -6.83 -6.52 -4.36
C GLY A 18 -5.85 -6.91 -5.46
N ARG A 19 -4.66 -6.31 -5.47
CA ARG A 19 -3.57 -6.63 -6.41
C ARG A 19 -2.23 -6.64 -5.67
N GLU A 20 -2.17 -7.30 -4.52
CA GLU A 20 -1.00 -7.31 -3.65
C GLU A 20 0.05 -8.37 -4.01
N ASP A 21 -0.19 -9.17 -5.06
CA ASP A 21 0.71 -10.30 -5.41
C ASP A 21 2.20 -9.97 -5.35
N PRO A 22 2.68 -8.80 -5.85
CA PRO A 22 4.13 -8.51 -5.78
C PRO A 22 4.63 -8.36 -4.33
N MET A 23 3.86 -7.73 -3.45
CA MET A 23 4.24 -7.60 -2.03
C MET A 23 4.07 -8.92 -1.29
N VAL A 24 3.02 -9.67 -1.59
CA VAL A 24 2.81 -11.02 -1.04
C VAL A 24 4.03 -11.90 -1.36
N ALA A 25 4.51 -11.86 -2.60
CA ALA A 25 5.71 -12.60 -3.00
C ALA A 25 6.94 -12.15 -2.19
N HIS A 26 7.16 -10.84 -2.06
CA HIS A 26 8.28 -10.31 -1.26
C HIS A 26 8.19 -10.76 0.19
N MET A 27 7.04 -10.57 0.84
CA MET A 27 6.87 -10.92 2.26
C MET A 27 7.04 -12.42 2.48
N ARG A 28 6.45 -13.26 1.62
CA ARG A 28 6.60 -14.71 1.70
C ARG A 28 8.07 -15.13 1.63
N ASP A 29 8.78 -14.60 0.63
CA ASP A 29 10.17 -15.01 0.39
C ASP A 29 11.11 -14.47 1.48
N ASP A 30 10.87 -13.24 1.95
CA ASP A 30 11.66 -12.63 3.01
C ASP A 30 11.41 -13.35 4.36
N PHE A 31 10.15 -13.73 4.68
CA PHE A 31 9.84 -14.50 5.90
C PHE A 31 10.52 -15.87 5.92
N ARG A 32 10.67 -16.53 4.77
CA ARG A 32 11.30 -17.85 4.66
C ARG A 32 12.76 -17.84 5.11
N ALA A 33 13.40 -16.67 5.16
CA ALA A 33 14.75 -16.56 5.72
C ALA A 33 14.78 -16.74 7.24
N TYR A 34 13.64 -16.59 7.92
CA TYR A 34 13.57 -16.54 9.39
C TYR A 34 12.60 -17.57 9.99
N SER A 35 11.64 -18.06 9.22
CA SER A 35 10.66 -19.05 9.71
C SER A 35 10.62 -20.25 8.77
N SER A 36 10.61 -21.46 9.36
CA SER A 36 10.46 -22.70 8.60
C SER A 36 9.01 -22.96 8.15
N THR A 37 8.05 -22.22 8.73
CA THR A 37 6.63 -22.39 8.42
C THR A 37 6.05 -21.04 8.00
N VAL A 38 5.85 -20.89 6.68
CA VAL A 38 5.27 -19.68 6.09
C VAL A 38 4.12 -20.11 5.19
N ASP A 39 2.91 -19.71 5.55
CA ASP A 39 1.69 -20.01 4.82
C ASP A 39 1.16 -18.78 4.11
N VAL A 40 0.46 -18.99 3.00
CA VAL A 40 -0.30 -17.92 2.33
C VAL A 40 -1.74 -18.41 2.24
N ASP A 41 -2.67 -17.64 2.79
CA ASP A 41 -4.09 -18.04 2.76
C ASP A 41 -4.73 -17.70 1.40
N SER A 42 -6.00 -18.06 1.26
CA SER A 42 -6.74 -17.86 0.01
C SER A 42 -6.98 -16.39 -0.35
N LEU A 43 -6.87 -15.48 0.62
CA LEU A 43 -7.02 -14.05 0.39
C LEU A 43 -5.69 -13.40 -0.03
N GLY A 44 -4.56 -14.03 0.35
CA GLY A 44 -3.21 -13.54 0.08
C GLY A 44 -2.42 -13.14 1.32
N ASN A 45 -3.00 -13.27 2.53
CA ASN A 45 -2.23 -12.98 3.75
C ASN A 45 -1.05 -13.93 3.87
N VAL A 46 0.13 -13.39 4.18
CA VAL A 46 1.32 -14.22 4.43
C VAL A 46 1.51 -14.35 5.95
N MET A 47 1.56 -15.57 6.44
CA MET A 47 1.65 -15.89 7.88
C MET A 47 2.93 -16.66 8.15
N ALA A 48 3.83 -16.08 8.95
CA ALA A 48 5.09 -16.70 9.36
C ALA A 48 4.98 -17.11 10.83
N HIS A 49 5.19 -18.39 11.14
CA HIS A 49 4.98 -18.97 12.46
C HIS A 49 6.31 -19.11 13.21
N PHE A 50 6.31 -18.67 14.46
CA PHE A 50 7.45 -18.75 15.38
C PHE A 50 6.97 -19.48 16.66
N PRO A 51 7.31 -20.77 16.81
CA PRO A 51 6.89 -21.53 17.98
C PRO A 51 7.49 -20.97 19.28
N ALA A 52 6.76 -21.13 20.36
CA ALA A 52 7.23 -20.75 21.69
C ALA A 52 8.50 -21.52 22.08
N SER A 53 9.35 -20.91 22.91
CA SER A 53 10.56 -21.55 23.45
C SER A 53 10.25 -22.70 24.40
N SER A 54 8.99 -22.80 24.87
CA SER A 54 8.47 -23.91 25.68
C SER A 54 6.98 -24.08 25.36
N PRO A 55 6.39 -25.24 25.62
CA PRO A 55 4.98 -25.47 25.27
C PRO A 55 4.05 -24.36 25.78
N SER A 56 3.24 -23.80 24.89
CA SER A 56 2.33 -22.69 25.21
C SER A 56 1.06 -22.80 24.39
N ASP A 57 -0.08 -22.56 25.04
CA ASP A 57 -1.40 -22.48 24.39
C ASP A 57 -1.70 -21.05 23.94
N GLN A 58 -0.81 -20.09 24.25
CA GLN A 58 -1.00 -18.68 23.87
C GLN A 58 -0.39 -18.39 22.51
N THR A 59 -1.09 -17.61 21.71
CA THR A 59 -0.62 -17.15 20.42
C THR A 59 -0.79 -15.64 20.31
N VAL A 60 0.29 -14.95 19.95
CA VAL A 60 0.29 -13.51 19.65
C VAL A 60 0.37 -13.37 18.15
N MET A 61 -0.58 -12.66 17.56
CA MET A 61 -0.56 -12.25 16.15
C MET A 61 -0.05 -10.81 16.07
N VAL A 62 1.02 -10.57 15.30
CA VAL A 62 1.50 -9.20 15.02
C VAL A 62 1.37 -9.00 13.52
N PHE A 63 0.74 -7.90 13.10
CA PHE A 63 0.44 -7.73 11.68
C PHE A 63 0.64 -6.30 11.19
N ALA A 64 0.95 -6.20 9.90
CA ALA A 64 1.08 -4.98 9.12
C ALA A 64 0.47 -5.24 7.75
N HIS A 65 -0.03 -4.20 7.06
CA HIS A 65 -0.66 -4.44 5.77
C HIS A 65 0.26 -4.18 4.59
N THR A 66 0.02 -4.94 3.51
CA THR A 66 0.85 -4.92 2.31
C THR A 66 0.27 -4.08 1.18
N ASP A 67 -1.02 -3.77 1.25
CA ASP A 67 -1.65 -2.97 0.21
C ASP A 67 -1.38 -1.48 0.39
N GLN A 68 -1.60 -0.75 -0.66
CA GLN A 68 -1.46 0.71 -0.71
C GLN A 68 -2.70 1.32 -1.34
N LEU A 69 -2.93 2.57 -1.04
CA LEU A 69 -3.95 3.39 -1.69
C LEU A 69 -3.76 3.39 -3.22
N GLY A 70 -4.85 3.41 -3.94
CA GLY A 70 -4.82 3.45 -5.40
C GLY A 70 -6.15 3.81 -6.01
N MET A 71 -6.27 3.49 -7.29
CA MET A 71 -7.49 3.73 -8.06
C MET A 71 -7.71 2.55 -9.00
N VAL A 72 -8.93 2.45 -9.55
CA VAL A 72 -9.27 1.45 -10.56
C VAL A 72 -9.85 2.17 -11.78
N VAL A 73 -9.43 1.77 -12.96
CA VAL A 73 -9.96 2.29 -14.23
C VAL A 73 -11.43 1.87 -14.35
N THR A 74 -12.33 2.85 -14.51
CA THR A 74 -13.77 2.59 -14.63
C THR A 74 -14.28 2.84 -16.05
N LYS A 75 -13.61 3.71 -16.82
CA LYS A 75 -14.03 4.05 -18.16
C LYS A 75 -12.87 4.58 -18.98
N ILE A 76 -12.83 4.25 -20.25
CA ILE A 76 -11.92 4.86 -21.22
C ILE A 76 -12.80 5.70 -22.15
N GLU A 77 -12.55 7.00 -22.20
CA GLU A 77 -13.33 7.92 -23.03
C GLU A 77 -12.91 7.78 -24.51
N ASP A 78 -13.76 8.24 -25.42
CA ASP A 78 -13.49 8.11 -26.85
C ASP A 78 -12.28 8.94 -27.30
N ASP A 79 -11.97 10.02 -26.58
CA ASP A 79 -10.82 10.90 -26.82
C ASP A 79 -9.54 10.46 -26.08
N GLY A 80 -9.56 9.28 -25.45
CA GLY A 80 -8.35 8.69 -24.86
C GLY A 80 -8.12 9.01 -23.38
N PHE A 81 -8.95 9.84 -22.76
CA PHE A 81 -8.84 10.07 -21.32
C PHE A 81 -9.43 8.89 -20.53
N ILE A 82 -8.87 8.65 -19.35
CA ILE A 82 -9.23 7.49 -18.53
C ILE A 82 -9.89 7.97 -17.23
N ARG A 83 -11.07 7.41 -16.90
CA ARG A 83 -11.77 7.69 -15.65
C ARG A 83 -11.47 6.61 -14.64
N VAL A 84 -11.40 7.01 -13.38
CA VAL A 84 -11.00 6.13 -12.28
C VAL A 84 -11.91 6.32 -11.07
N VAL A 85 -11.95 5.29 -10.23
CA VAL A 85 -12.54 5.37 -8.89
C VAL A 85 -11.44 5.05 -7.88
N ARG A 86 -11.51 5.64 -6.71
CA ARG A 86 -10.47 5.42 -5.68
C ARG A 86 -10.61 4.06 -5.01
N LEU A 87 -9.47 3.51 -4.59
CA LEU A 87 -9.35 2.39 -3.66
C LEU A 87 -8.78 2.94 -2.36
N GLY A 88 -9.52 2.81 -1.28
CA GLY A 88 -9.11 3.29 0.02
C GLY A 88 -9.29 4.80 0.21
N GLY A 89 -8.63 5.34 1.21
CA GLY A 89 -8.75 6.73 1.65
C GLY A 89 -7.95 7.75 0.85
N LEU A 90 -7.82 7.58 -0.44
CA LEU A 90 -7.01 8.42 -1.31
C LEU A 90 -7.46 9.89 -1.25
N PRO A 91 -6.60 10.85 -0.85
CA PRO A 91 -7.00 12.24 -0.73
C PRO A 91 -7.03 12.94 -2.09
N GLU A 92 -8.23 13.39 -2.52
CA GLU A 92 -8.40 14.04 -3.83
C GLU A 92 -7.55 15.31 -3.97
N ARG A 93 -7.24 15.96 -2.85
CA ARG A 93 -6.48 17.22 -2.85
C ARG A 93 -5.10 17.10 -3.49
N VAL A 94 -4.47 15.92 -3.42
CA VAL A 94 -3.12 15.71 -3.94
C VAL A 94 -3.09 15.09 -5.35
N LEU A 95 -4.26 14.75 -5.91
CA LEU A 95 -4.32 14.11 -7.22
C LEU A 95 -3.93 15.03 -8.38
N PRO A 96 -4.41 16.30 -8.43
CA PRO A 96 -4.12 17.14 -9.60
C PRO A 96 -2.63 17.29 -9.88
N GLY A 97 -2.20 16.89 -11.07
CA GLY A 97 -0.80 16.97 -11.50
C GLY A 97 0.07 15.81 -11.04
N SER A 98 -0.48 14.86 -10.27
CA SER A 98 0.31 13.69 -9.84
C SER A 98 0.59 12.77 -11.02
N VAL A 99 1.82 12.25 -11.08
CA VAL A 99 2.16 11.15 -11.97
C VAL A 99 1.66 9.85 -11.33
N VAL A 100 1.07 9.00 -12.16
CA VAL A 100 0.53 7.70 -11.74
C VAL A 100 1.03 6.59 -12.65
N SER A 101 1.00 5.38 -12.14
CA SER A 101 1.41 4.16 -12.83
C SER A 101 0.18 3.26 -12.96
N ILE A 102 -0.24 2.97 -14.19
CA ILE A 102 -1.35 2.08 -14.48
C ILE A 102 -0.79 0.69 -14.71
N GLN A 103 -1.24 -0.29 -13.93
CA GLN A 103 -0.81 -1.70 -14.07
C GLN A 103 -1.62 -2.34 -15.19
N ALA A 104 -1.10 -2.27 -16.41
CA ALA A 104 -1.77 -2.83 -17.59
C ALA A 104 -1.80 -4.37 -17.53
N SER A 105 -2.73 -4.95 -18.26
CA SER A 105 -3.05 -6.38 -18.16
C SER A 105 -1.92 -7.33 -18.56
N GLN A 106 -0.96 -6.85 -19.34
CA GLN A 106 0.15 -7.67 -19.82
C GLN A 106 1.34 -7.67 -18.86
N GLY A 107 1.18 -7.06 -17.68
CA GLY A 107 2.25 -6.96 -16.69
C GLY A 107 3.12 -5.72 -16.82
N ASP A 108 2.87 -4.91 -17.84
CA ASP A 108 3.57 -3.66 -18.05
C ASP A 108 2.94 -2.54 -17.20
N THR A 109 3.73 -1.51 -16.93
CA THR A 109 3.26 -0.31 -16.23
C THR A 109 3.25 0.85 -17.22
N VAL A 110 2.12 1.53 -17.34
CA VAL A 110 1.97 2.68 -18.23
C VAL A 110 1.88 3.94 -17.36
N ALA A 111 2.74 4.90 -17.62
CA ALA A 111 2.74 6.19 -16.91
C ALA A 111 1.57 7.06 -17.41
N GLY A 112 0.97 7.79 -16.49
CA GLY A 112 -0.05 8.78 -16.80
C GLY A 112 0.02 9.95 -15.86
N VAL A 113 -0.73 11.00 -16.14
CA VAL A 113 -0.81 12.18 -15.25
C VAL A 113 -2.27 12.47 -14.92
N MET A 114 -2.54 12.75 -13.65
CA MET A 114 -3.87 13.16 -13.20
C MET A 114 -4.14 14.57 -13.71
N GLY A 115 -5.08 14.69 -14.63
CA GLY A 115 -5.39 15.96 -15.28
C GLY A 115 -6.22 16.88 -14.40
N THR A 116 -6.04 18.19 -14.63
CA THR A 116 -6.84 19.23 -13.97
C THR A 116 -6.87 20.46 -14.88
N PRO A 117 -7.98 21.21 -14.90
CA PRO A 117 -8.01 22.47 -15.64
C PRO A 117 -6.96 23.46 -15.10
N PRO A 118 -6.32 24.23 -15.97
CA PRO A 118 -5.33 25.21 -15.50
C PRO A 118 -6.02 26.33 -14.70
N HIS A 119 -5.30 26.89 -13.74
CA HIS A 119 -5.85 27.87 -12.79
C HIS A 119 -6.54 29.05 -13.50
N HIS A 120 -5.92 29.57 -14.56
CA HIS A 120 -6.43 30.77 -15.27
C HIS A 120 -7.70 30.48 -16.11
N LEU A 121 -8.01 29.22 -16.40
CA LEU A 121 -9.22 28.83 -17.11
C LEU A 121 -10.30 28.25 -16.15
N THR A 122 -9.95 28.10 -14.87
CA THR A 122 -10.90 27.60 -13.86
C THR A 122 -11.78 28.76 -13.39
N PRO A 123 -13.11 28.61 -13.34
CA PRO A 123 -13.99 29.64 -12.79
C PRO A 123 -13.60 29.99 -11.36
N ASP A 124 -13.68 31.29 -11.00
CA ASP A 124 -13.24 31.78 -9.69
C ASP A 124 -13.84 31.00 -8.51
N ALA A 125 -15.11 30.65 -8.61
CA ALA A 125 -15.79 29.90 -7.55
C ALA A 125 -15.21 28.49 -7.33
N MET A 126 -14.49 27.95 -8.31
CA MET A 126 -13.95 26.58 -8.27
C MET A 126 -12.44 26.52 -8.05
N LYS A 127 -11.73 27.67 -8.14
CA LYS A 127 -10.26 27.70 -8.12
C LYS A 127 -9.63 27.08 -6.88
N TYR A 128 -10.33 27.17 -5.76
CA TYR A 128 -9.82 26.72 -4.45
C TYR A 128 -10.58 25.52 -3.90
N GLN A 129 -11.44 24.92 -4.74
CA GLN A 129 -12.17 23.70 -4.36
C GLN A 129 -11.37 22.46 -4.76
N VAL A 130 -11.47 21.41 -3.95
CA VAL A 130 -10.87 20.11 -4.27
C VAL A 130 -11.76 19.42 -5.31
N PRO A 131 -11.23 19.03 -6.48
CA PRO A 131 -12.01 18.25 -7.44
C PRO A 131 -12.38 16.88 -6.85
N THR A 132 -13.60 16.47 -7.08
CA THR A 132 -14.07 15.14 -6.65
C THR A 132 -13.61 14.03 -7.61
N UNK A 133 -13.47 12.81 -7.29
CA UNK A 133 -13.00 11.82 -7.94
C UNK A 133 -13.60 11.66 -9.15
N ASP A 134 -14.98 11.79 -9.16
CA ASP A 134 -15.79 11.64 -10.39
C ASP A 134 -15.35 12.57 -11.54
N LYS A 135 -14.69 13.66 -11.19
CA LYS A 135 -14.15 14.61 -12.18
C LYS A 135 -12.70 14.32 -12.55
N ALA A 136 -12.05 13.46 -11.78
CA ALA A 136 -10.66 13.11 -12.05
C ALA A 136 -10.55 12.32 -13.36
N TYR A 137 -9.44 12.54 -14.07
CA TYR A 137 -9.11 11.76 -15.25
C TYR A 137 -7.60 11.61 -15.35
N ILE A 138 -7.18 10.56 -16.06
CA ILE A 138 -5.76 10.32 -16.33
C ILE A 138 -5.53 10.54 -17.83
N ASP A 139 -4.46 11.25 -18.14
CA ASP A 139 -3.94 11.44 -19.48
C ASP A 139 -2.68 10.56 -19.63
N VAL A 140 -2.72 9.65 -20.59
CA VAL A 140 -1.58 8.77 -20.94
C VAL A 140 -0.98 9.14 -22.30
N GLY A 141 -1.35 10.31 -22.84
CA GLY A 141 -0.88 10.77 -24.14
C GLY A 141 -1.63 10.18 -25.34
N ALA A 142 -2.68 9.41 -25.07
CA ALA A 142 -3.52 8.80 -26.11
C ALA A 142 -4.45 9.86 -26.73
N ARG A 143 -4.85 9.65 -27.98
CA ARG A 143 -5.77 10.55 -28.71
C ARG A 143 -7.11 9.87 -28.99
N SER A 144 -7.22 8.60 -28.63
CA SER A 144 -8.43 7.82 -28.85
C SER A 144 -8.49 6.65 -27.88
N ARG A 145 -9.70 6.09 -27.73
CA ARG A 145 -9.89 4.84 -27.00
C ARG A 145 -9.00 3.72 -27.57
N ALA A 146 -8.84 3.67 -28.90
CA ALA A 146 -8.03 2.65 -29.54
C ALA A 146 -6.57 2.72 -29.10
N ASP A 147 -6.01 3.95 -29.00
CA ASP A 147 -4.63 4.14 -28.53
C ASP A 147 -4.46 3.61 -27.09
N VAL A 148 -5.45 3.86 -26.21
CA VAL A 148 -5.41 3.39 -24.82
C VAL A 148 -5.41 1.85 -24.77
N VAL A 149 -6.25 1.22 -25.61
CA VAL A 149 -6.31 -0.24 -25.69
C VAL A 149 -4.99 -0.81 -26.23
N GLU A 150 -4.36 -0.12 -27.19
CA GLU A 150 -3.06 -0.54 -27.74
C GLU A 150 -1.96 -0.47 -26.66
N LEU A 151 -2.07 0.44 -25.68
CA LEU A 151 -1.16 0.49 -24.51
C LEU A 151 -1.44 -0.67 -23.52
N GLY A 152 -2.45 -1.51 -23.77
CA GLY A 152 -2.78 -2.65 -22.92
C GLY A 152 -3.70 -2.30 -21.76
N ILE A 153 -4.20 -1.07 -21.69
CA ILE A 153 -5.03 -0.61 -20.57
C ILE A 153 -6.50 -0.98 -20.80
N LYS A 154 -7.17 -1.46 -19.75
CA LYS A 154 -8.60 -1.81 -19.81
C LYS A 154 -9.30 -1.39 -18.51
N VAL A 155 -10.62 -1.38 -18.56
CA VAL A 155 -11.46 -1.19 -17.38
C VAL A 155 -11.16 -2.32 -16.38
N GLY A 156 -10.97 -1.96 -15.11
CA GLY A 156 -10.58 -2.86 -14.04
C GLY A 156 -9.08 -2.86 -13.75
N ASP A 157 -8.27 -2.21 -14.56
CA ASP A 157 -6.83 -2.11 -14.27
C ASP A 157 -6.60 -1.17 -13.08
N HIS A 158 -5.61 -1.51 -12.27
CA HIS A 158 -5.26 -0.76 -11.07
C HIS A 158 -4.27 0.35 -11.39
N VAL A 159 -4.40 1.43 -10.63
CA VAL A 159 -3.57 2.63 -10.78
C VAL A 159 -3.01 2.99 -9.42
N ALA A 160 -1.70 3.20 -9.35
CA ALA A 160 -1.01 3.65 -8.14
C ALA A 160 -0.33 4.99 -8.40
N TYR A 161 0.03 5.71 -7.34
CA TYR A 161 1.00 6.80 -7.48
C TYR A 161 2.32 6.23 -8.01
N GLU A 162 3.03 7.04 -8.79
CA GLU A 162 4.38 6.68 -9.24
C GLU A 162 5.26 6.35 -8.03
N PRO A 163 5.83 5.14 -7.95
CA PRO A 163 6.66 4.77 -6.81
C PRO A 163 7.88 5.68 -6.67
N ARG A 164 8.12 6.18 -5.46
CA ARG A 164 9.26 7.05 -5.15
C ARG A 164 9.79 6.72 -3.77
N PHE A 165 11.10 6.84 -3.62
CA PHE A 165 11.79 6.73 -2.34
C PHE A 165 12.94 7.73 -2.34
N GLN A 166 13.02 8.58 -1.33
CA GLN A 166 14.06 9.61 -1.25
C GLN A 166 14.55 9.80 0.18
N HIS A 167 15.84 9.98 0.32
CA HIS A 167 16.47 10.32 1.60
C HIS A 167 16.32 11.82 1.87
N LEU A 168 15.96 12.14 3.10
CA LEU A 168 15.84 13.51 3.60
C LEU A 168 16.91 13.76 4.65
N ALA A 169 17.00 15.00 5.14
CA ALA A 169 17.93 15.35 6.20
C ALA A 169 17.64 14.56 7.49
N ASN A 170 18.66 14.42 8.34
CA ASN A 170 18.55 13.81 9.66
C ASN A 170 18.11 12.33 9.62
N ASN A 171 18.60 11.58 8.62
CA ASN A 171 18.33 10.15 8.46
C ASN A 171 16.81 9.85 8.33
N ARG A 172 16.06 10.76 7.72
CA ARG A 172 14.66 10.54 7.41
C ARG A 172 14.50 10.14 5.95
N VAL A 173 13.37 9.53 5.64
CA VAL A 173 13.01 9.18 4.27
C VAL A 173 11.60 9.68 3.97
N THR A 174 11.33 9.89 2.69
CA THR A 174 9.97 10.07 2.18
C THR A 174 9.78 9.06 1.06
N ALA A 175 8.59 8.49 0.99
CA ALA A 175 8.30 7.49 -0.04
C ALA A 175 6.80 7.43 -0.33
N THR A 176 6.48 6.88 -1.49
CA THR A 176 5.12 6.42 -1.77
C THR A 176 4.86 5.19 -0.88
N SER A 177 3.68 5.12 -0.29
CA SER A 177 3.23 3.91 0.41
C SER A 177 4.03 3.56 1.69
N LEU A 178 4.55 4.58 2.41
CA LEU A 178 5.09 4.35 3.75
C LEU A 178 4.03 3.69 4.64
N ASP A 179 2.79 4.04 4.46
CA ASP A 179 1.61 3.38 4.99
C ASP A 179 1.28 2.19 4.07
N ASP A 180 1.43 0.91 4.45
CA ASP A 180 2.06 0.52 5.72
C ASP A 180 3.32 -0.33 5.46
N ARG A 181 4.10 0.05 4.44
CA ARG A 181 5.37 -0.62 4.15
C ARG A 181 6.36 -0.42 5.30
N GLY A 182 6.14 0.64 6.12
CA GLY A 182 6.87 0.85 7.36
C GLY A 182 6.63 -0.27 8.35
N GLY A 183 5.37 -0.59 8.61
CA GLY A 183 5.00 -1.72 9.45
C GLY A 183 5.50 -3.05 8.89
N CYS A 184 5.38 -3.25 7.57
CA CYS A 184 5.92 -4.45 6.92
C CYS A 184 7.43 -4.61 7.19
N ALA A 185 8.20 -3.52 7.10
CA ALA A 185 9.64 -3.57 7.36
C ALA A 185 9.92 -3.88 8.84
N VAL A 186 9.14 -3.30 9.77
CA VAL A 186 9.26 -3.56 11.21
C VAL A 186 8.92 -5.03 11.52
N VAL A 187 7.86 -5.58 10.92
CA VAL A 187 7.50 -6.99 11.10
C VAL A 187 8.65 -7.90 10.67
N MET A 188 9.39 -7.53 9.61
CA MET A 188 10.54 -8.33 9.18
C MET A 188 11.72 -8.23 10.15
N GLU A 189 11.93 -7.07 10.79
CA GLU A 189 12.95 -6.95 11.84
C GLU A 189 12.57 -7.82 13.04
N LEU A 190 11.27 -7.87 13.37
CA LEU A 190 10.76 -8.74 14.42
C LEU A 190 10.96 -10.22 14.04
N ALA A 191 10.75 -10.59 12.77
CA ALA A 191 10.99 -11.96 12.29
C ALA A 191 12.45 -12.37 12.52
N ALA A 192 13.39 -11.48 12.16
CA ALA A 192 14.83 -11.73 12.37
C ALA A 192 15.16 -11.88 13.86
N HIS A 193 14.55 -11.06 14.72
CA HIS A 193 14.74 -11.14 16.17
C HIS A 193 14.20 -12.48 16.72
N LEU A 194 12.99 -12.86 16.38
CA LEU A 194 12.33 -14.09 16.85
C LEU A 194 13.05 -15.36 16.38
N HIS A 195 13.64 -15.32 15.19
CA HIS A 195 14.45 -16.41 14.67
C HIS A 195 15.62 -16.75 15.64
N SER A 196 16.25 -15.72 16.19
CA SER A 196 17.41 -15.89 17.09
C SER A 196 17.02 -15.95 18.57
N ASN A 197 15.84 -15.43 18.92
CA ASN A 197 15.39 -15.28 20.31
C ASN A 197 13.91 -15.73 20.42
N PRO A 198 13.65 -17.03 20.46
CA PRO A 198 12.26 -17.52 20.54
C PRO A 198 11.53 -16.98 21.77
N ALA A 199 10.31 -16.51 21.55
CA ALA A 199 9.46 -15.94 22.60
C ALA A 199 8.90 -17.04 23.54
N PRO A 200 8.43 -16.70 24.73
CA PRO A 200 7.80 -17.69 25.62
C PRO A 200 6.37 -18.10 25.19
N VAL A 201 5.82 -17.46 24.14
CA VAL A 201 4.51 -17.76 23.57
C VAL A 201 4.67 -17.97 22.06
N ASN A 202 3.69 -18.61 21.43
CA ASN A 202 3.68 -18.70 19.97
C ASN A 202 3.47 -17.30 19.38
N VAL A 203 4.24 -16.95 18.34
CA VAL A 203 4.06 -15.68 17.62
C VAL A 203 3.79 -16.01 16.16
N VAL A 204 2.78 -15.36 15.59
CA VAL A 204 2.53 -15.42 14.15
C VAL A 204 2.62 -14.00 13.61
N LEU A 205 3.56 -13.78 12.71
CA LEU A 205 3.72 -12.50 12.02
C LEU A 205 2.93 -12.56 10.72
N VAL A 206 2.08 -11.55 10.51
CA VAL A 206 1.16 -11.55 9.37
C VAL A 206 1.39 -10.31 8.52
N ALA A 207 1.68 -10.53 7.24
CA ALA A 207 1.61 -9.48 6.22
C ALA A 207 0.22 -9.57 5.61
N SER A 208 -0.68 -8.69 6.04
CA SER A 208 -2.08 -8.75 5.66
C SER A 208 -2.36 -8.01 4.37
N VAL A 209 -3.45 -8.37 3.69
CA VAL A 209 -3.90 -7.74 2.43
C VAL A 209 -5.21 -6.98 2.65
N GLN A 210 -5.55 -6.06 1.75
CA GLN A 210 -6.83 -5.35 1.67
C GLN A 210 -7.21 -4.64 2.98
N GLU A 211 -6.22 -4.03 3.66
CA GLU A 211 -6.50 -3.20 4.84
C GLU A 211 -7.26 -1.94 4.42
N GLU A 212 -6.77 -1.28 3.38
CA GLU A 212 -7.35 -0.04 2.84
C GLU A 212 -8.78 -0.24 2.33
N PHE A 213 -9.21 -1.49 2.27
CA PHE A 213 -10.57 -1.87 1.88
C PHE A 213 -11.23 -2.68 3.01
N ASN A 214 -11.35 -2.06 4.19
CA ASN A 214 -12.10 -2.57 5.34
C ASN A 214 -11.41 -3.71 6.12
N LEU A 215 -10.07 -3.68 6.26
CA LEU A 215 -9.32 -4.58 7.16
C LEU A 215 -9.51 -6.08 6.84
N ARG A 216 -9.84 -6.43 5.61
CA ARG A 216 -10.27 -7.80 5.26
C ARG A 216 -9.22 -8.86 5.58
N GLY A 217 -7.97 -8.60 5.22
CA GLY A 217 -6.89 -9.56 5.45
C GLY A 217 -6.68 -9.85 6.92
N ALA A 218 -6.55 -8.81 7.73
CA ALA A 218 -6.31 -8.96 9.16
C ALA A 218 -7.47 -9.71 9.85
N MET A 219 -8.71 -9.40 9.47
CA MET A 219 -9.89 -10.08 10.00
C MET A 219 -9.87 -11.57 9.65
N MET A 220 -9.56 -11.91 8.39
CA MET A 220 -9.48 -13.32 7.97
C MET A 220 -8.34 -14.05 8.69
N ALA A 221 -7.16 -13.43 8.80
CA ALA A 221 -6.03 -14.02 9.51
C ALA A 221 -6.39 -14.29 10.99
N ALA A 222 -7.04 -13.33 11.64
CA ALA A 222 -7.46 -13.48 13.04
C ALA A 222 -8.47 -14.63 13.20
N GLU A 223 -9.40 -14.79 12.25
CA GLU A 223 -10.38 -15.89 12.29
C GLU A 223 -9.72 -17.25 12.10
N ILE A 224 -8.68 -17.33 11.26
CA ILE A 224 -7.91 -18.56 11.04
C ILE A 224 -7.06 -18.89 12.27
N LEU A 225 -6.32 -17.90 12.78
CA LEU A 225 -5.31 -18.10 13.84
C LEU A 225 -5.92 -18.13 15.24
N LYS A 226 -7.04 -17.45 15.46
CA LYS A 226 -7.70 -17.29 16.76
C LYS A 226 -6.70 -16.89 17.86
N PRO A 227 -5.96 -15.79 17.65
CA PRO A 227 -4.89 -15.44 18.57
C PRO A 227 -5.42 -15.02 19.95
N THR A 228 -4.60 -15.23 20.99
CA THR A 228 -4.89 -14.74 22.35
C THR A 228 -4.82 -13.20 22.38
N VAL A 229 -3.87 -12.64 21.61
CA VAL A 229 -3.67 -11.19 21.48
C VAL A 229 -3.32 -10.90 20.02
N ALA A 230 -3.88 -9.81 19.48
CA ALA A 230 -3.49 -9.28 18.16
C ALA A 230 -2.94 -7.86 18.31
N ILE A 231 -1.83 -7.58 17.66
CA ILE A 231 -1.14 -6.28 17.69
C ILE A 231 -1.02 -5.79 16.25
N SER A 232 -1.65 -4.65 15.96
CA SER A 232 -1.51 -3.98 14.67
C SER A 232 -0.30 -3.04 14.71
N LEU A 233 0.50 -3.10 13.67
CA LEU A 233 1.49 -2.06 13.38
C LEU A 233 0.91 -1.25 12.22
N ASP A 234 0.96 0.08 12.35
CA ASP A 234 0.36 0.94 11.35
C ASP A 234 0.91 2.37 11.53
N LEU A 235 0.78 3.22 10.53
CA LEU A 235 1.26 4.59 10.61
C LEU A 235 0.19 5.51 11.20
N VAL A 236 0.65 6.55 11.86
CA VAL A 236 -0.24 7.57 12.42
C VAL A 236 0.25 8.95 12.02
N ALA A 237 -0.68 9.90 11.96
CA ALA A 237 -0.35 11.30 11.66
C ALA A 237 0.52 11.88 12.77
N ALA A 238 1.69 12.40 12.40
CA ALA A 238 2.60 13.07 13.36
C ALA A 238 1.99 14.38 13.83
N GLY A 239 2.06 14.65 15.13
CA GLY A 239 1.50 15.85 15.73
C GLY A 239 2.46 17.04 15.72
N ASP A 240 3.64 16.90 15.16
CA ASP A 240 4.69 17.94 15.16
C ASP A 240 4.76 18.74 13.85
N THR A 241 3.78 18.59 12.97
CA THR A 241 3.69 19.39 11.74
C THR A 241 2.99 20.72 12.00
N PRO A 242 3.28 21.77 11.20
CA PRO A 242 2.83 23.12 11.52
C PRO A 242 1.32 23.31 11.76
N GLU A 243 0.47 22.54 11.09
CA GLU A 243 -0.98 22.73 11.19
C GLU A 243 -1.69 21.67 12.03
N MET A 244 -0.94 20.70 12.53
CA MET A 244 -1.50 19.63 13.36
C MET A 244 -1.36 19.89 14.85
N GLY A 245 -1.36 21.13 15.30
CA GLY A 245 -1.14 21.53 16.70
C GLY A 245 -1.34 20.43 17.74
N ALA A 246 -0.41 20.30 18.60
CA ALA A 246 -0.12 19.12 19.39
C ALA A 246 -0.93 18.81 20.66
N PRO A 247 -2.26 18.87 20.75
CA PRO A 247 -2.85 18.20 21.92
C PRO A 247 -2.94 16.68 21.79
N ASN A 248 -2.97 16.15 20.57
CA ASN A 248 -3.20 14.70 20.35
C ASN A 248 -2.20 14.04 19.39
N GLY A 249 -1.14 14.74 19.03
CA GLY A 249 -0.17 14.20 18.08
C GLY A 249 0.96 13.43 18.76
N VAL A 250 1.37 12.36 18.11
CA VAL A 250 2.60 11.65 18.48
C VAL A 250 3.79 12.44 17.92
N ARG A 251 4.88 12.57 18.69
CA ARG A 251 6.14 13.18 18.26
C ARG A 251 7.19 12.12 17.99
#